data_41cd93ee739b4ea1a7365ed46b341ea0
#
_entry.id   41cd93ee739b4ea1a7365ed46b341ea0
#
_cell.length_a   1.000
_cell.length_b   1.000
_cell.length_c   1.000
_cell.angle_alpha   90.00
_cell.angle_beta   90.00
_cell.angle_gamma   90.00
#
_symmetry.space_group_name_H-M   'P 1'
#
loop_
_entity.id
_entity.type
_entity.pdbx_description
1 polymer ?
#
loop_
_entity_poly.entity_id
_entity_poly.type
_entity_poly.pdbx_seq_one_letter_code
_entity_poly.pdbx_strand_id
1 'polypeptide(L)'
;MRAHPLAATERAPPCSSRGRCRRILRSRSGSGRHSITIITHEDPIGRGSANYTIHADLSDRQDGWREQLWTRQLTENRFEVTCLPFFTYGICYLDVVTIDSNHQVAAVVQKSGHRILRVALAAEHRDRDHLHELLHGKLVEALLPHEWLQGTYLSADLPPGTDPAALLEVLEAPAQAGALHWEIDA
;
A
#
# COMPACT_ATOMS: atom_id res chain seq x y z
N MET A 1 4.55 38.65 12.52
CA MET A 1 5.20 37.48 11.92
C MET A 1 4.12 36.54 11.44
N ARG A 2 3.95 36.41 10.13
CA ARG A 2 2.90 35.57 9.53
C ARG A 2 3.56 34.27 9.07
N ALA A 3 3.15 33.14 9.61
CA ALA A 3 3.53 31.81 9.15
C ALA A 3 2.74 31.46 7.87
N HIS A 4 3.44 31.12 6.79
CA HIS A 4 2.86 30.55 5.57
C HIS A 4 2.72 29.03 5.75
N PRO A 5 1.59 28.42 5.34
CA PRO A 5 1.50 26.99 5.25
C PRO A 5 2.20 26.51 3.97
N LEU A 6 3.18 25.62 4.13
CA LEU A 6 3.78 24.87 3.02
C LEU A 6 2.82 23.75 2.60
N ALA A 7 2.18 23.92 1.45
CA ALA A 7 1.51 22.84 0.74
C ALA A 7 2.58 22.02 0.01
N ALA A 8 2.95 20.88 0.57
CA ALA A 8 3.79 19.90 -0.11
C ALA A 8 2.89 18.84 -0.76
N THR A 9 2.43 19.14 -1.98
CA THR A 9 1.98 18.11 -2.93
C THR A 9 3.17 17.78 -3.82
N GLU A 10 4.07 16.95 -3.38
CA GLU A 10 5.06 16.35 -4.27
C GLU A 10 4.55 14.99 -4.77
N ARG A 11 4.25 14.97 -6.07
CA ARG A 11 3.90 13.75 -6.79
C ARG A 11 5.16 12.90 -6.92
N ALA A 12 5.03 11.61 -6.65
CA ALA A 12 6.05 10.61 -6.89
C ALA A 12 6.59 10.72 -8.33
N PRO A 13 7.90 10.63 -8.55
CA PRO A 13 8.47 10.62 -9.88
C PRO A 13 8.04 9.37 -10.64
N PRO A 14 7.84 9.46 -11.97
CA PRO A 14 7.56 8.30 -12.79
C PRO A 14 8.77 7.36 -12.78
N CYS A 15 8.53 6.08 -12.56
CA CYS A 15 9.52 5.03 -12.63
C CYS A 15 10.14 5.02 -14.04
N SER A 16 11.33 5.62 -14.19
CA SER A 16 12.07 5.64 -15.46
C SER A 16 12.89 4.37 -15.60
N SER A 17 12.50 3.59 -16.59
CA SER A 17 13.29 2.71 -17.46
C SER A 17 14.30 1.71 -16.84
N ARG A 18 13.95 0.41 -17.04
CA ARG A 18 14.83 -0.76 -17.21
C ARG A 18 15.39 -1.41 -15.94
N GLY A 19 14.50 -1.96 -15.11
CA GLY A 19 14.84 -3.06 -14.21
C GLY A 19 13.82 -4.17 -14.36
N ARG A 20 14.26 -5.41 -14.61
CA ARG A 20 13.35 -6.55 -14.88
C ARG A 20 12.62 -6.97 -13.61
N CYS A 21 11.38 -6.50 -13.41
CA CYS A 21 10.42 -7.16 -12.53
C CYS A 21 10.11 -8.56 -13.08
N ARG A 22 10.76 -9.59 -12.55
CA ARG A 22 10.43 -10.99 -12.87
C ARG A 22 9.52 -11.55 -11.78
N ARG A 23 8.31 -11.62 -12.08
CA ARG A 23 7.22 -12.59 -11.87
C ARG A 23 5.87 -11.93 -11.64
N ILE A 24 5.38 -11.34 -12.69
CA ILE A 24 3.97 -11.06 -12.82
C ILE A 24 3.39 -12.29 -13.52
N LEU A 25 2.46 -12.99 -12.91
CA LEU A 25 1.72 -14.08 -13.54
C LEU A 25 0.93 -13.50 -14.72
N ARG A 26 1.46 -13.67 -15.95
CA ARG A 26 0.76 -13.30 -17.17
C ARG A 26 -0.16 -14.44 -17.58
N SER A 27 -1.47 -14.25 -17.49
CA SER A 27 -2.40 -15.08 -18.25
C SER A 27 -2.44 -14.55 -19.69
N ARG A 28 -2.01 -15.37 -20.66
CA ARG A 28 -2.14 -15.07 -22.08
C ARG A 28 -3.50 -15.52 -22.58
N SER A 29 -4.32 -14.62 -23.08
CA SER A 29 -5.36 -14.95 -24.07
C SER A 29 -5.45 -13.85 -25.12
N GLY A 30 -5.44 -14.26 -26.37
CA GLY A 30 -5.25 -13.41 -27.54
C GLY A 30 -6.45 -12.55 -27.91
N SER A 31 -6.19 -11.61 -28.82
CA SER A 31 -7.03 -10.60 -29.49
C SER A 31 -7.38 -9.37 -28.66
N GLY A 32 -6.63 -8.25 -28.83
CA GLY A 32 -7.10 -6.88 -28.58
C GLY A 32 -7.54 -6.53 -27.16
N ARG A 33 -7.20 -7.32 -26.13
CA ARG A 33 -7.57 -7.09 -24.75
C ARG A 33 -6.41 -6.45 -24.00
N HIS A 34 -6.66 -5.31 -23.39
CA HIS A 34 -5.73 -4.76 -22.41
C HIS A 34 -5.40 -5.83 -21.37
N SER A 35 -4.12 -6.09 -21.17
CA SER A 35 -3.66 -7.09 -20.19
C SER A 35 -3.92 -6.55 -18.79
N ILE A 36 -4.79 -7.18 -18.02
CA ILE A 36 -5.00 -6.84 -16.62
C ILE A 36 -3.84 -7.39 -15.80
N THR A 37 -3.21 -6.54 -14.99
CA THR A 37 -2.21 -6.91 -14.00
C THR A 37 -2.80 -6.75 -12.61
N ILE A 38 -2.79 -7.84 -11.82
CA ILE A 38 -3.30 -7.81 -10.46
C ILE A 38 -2.13 -7.89 -9.50
N ILE A 39 -2.04 -6.93 -8.61
CA ILE A 39 -1.11 -6.90 -7.48
C ILE A 39 -1.81 -7.62 -6.34
N THR A 40 -1.17 -8.67 -5.81
CA THR A 40 -1.73 -9.50 -4.74
C THR A 40 -0.87 -9.39 -3.48
N HIS A 41 -1.52 -9.36 -2.32
CA HIS A 41 -0.86 -9.41 -1.02
C HIS A 41 -0.32 -10.83 -0.77
N GLU A 42 0.95 -10.96 -0.43
CA GLU A 42 1.61 -12.25 -0.19
C GLU A 42 1.16 -12.84 1.15
N ASP A 43 1.16 -12.02 2.21
CA ASP A 43 0.76 -12.39 3.56
C ASP A 43 -0.03 -11.27 4.24
N PRO A 44 -1.33 -11.13 3.92
CA PRO A 44 -2.17 -10.07 4.47
C PRO A 44 -2.43 -10.30 5.96
N ILE A 45 -2.29 -9.22 6.75
CA ILE A 45 -2.46 -9.26 8.23
C ILE A 45 -3.83 -9.80 8.66
N GLY A 46 -4.87 -9.54 7.90
CA GLY A 46 -6.23 -9.97 8.19
C GLY A 46 -6.67 -11.25 7.47
N ARG A 47 -5.74 -12.06 6.94
CA ARG A 47 -6.07 -13.31 6.21
C ARG A 47 -7.06 -14.20 6.97
N GLY A 48 -6.90 -14.34 8.28
CA GLY A 48 -7.76 -15.20 9.11
C GLY A 48 -9.18 -14.67 9.33
N SER A 49 -9.42 -13.38 9.13
CA SER A 49 -10.73 -12.73 9.25
C SER A 49 -11.38 -12.43 7.89
N ALA A 50 -10.61 -12.48 6.82
CA ALA A 50 -11.10 -12.24 5.47
C ALA A 50 -11.93 -13.41 4.95
N ASN A 51 -13.02 -13.10 4.25
CA ASN A 51 -13.87 -14.07 3.56
C ASN A 51 -14.21 -13.68 2.13
N TYR A 52 -13.68 -12.53 1.67
CA TYR A 52 -13.92 -12.00 0.34
C TYR A 52 -12.71 -11.22 -0.19
N THR A 53 -12.56 -11.16 -1.51
CA THR A 53 -11.55 -10.33 -2.16
C THR A 53 -12.22 -9.41 -3.17
N ILE A 54 -11.78 -8.15 -3.19
CA ILE A 54 -12.23 -7.12 -4.11
C ILE A 54 -11.03 -6.52 -4.83
N HIS A 55 -11.25 -5.67 -5.82
CA HIS A 55 -10.18 -5.01 -6.54
C HIS A 55 -10.29 -3.50 -6.43
N ALA A 56 -9.17 -2.85 -6.20
CA ALA A 56 -9.04 -1.41 -6.37
C ALA A 56 -8.40 -1.11 -7.73
N ASP A 57 -8.95 -0.15 -8.45
CA ASP A 57 -8.41 0.30 -9.73
C ASP A 57 -7.14 1.15 -9.52
N LEU A 58 -6.10 0.86 -10.29
CA LEU A 58 -4.84 1.61 -10.30
C LEU A 58 -4.53 2.16 -11.69
N SER A 59 -5.55 2.41 -12.51
CA SER A 59 -5.39 2.90 -13.89
C SER A 59 -4.78 4.31 -13.94
N ASP A 60 -4.87 5.09 -12.87
CA ASP A 60 -4.17 6.37 -12.70
C ASP A 60 -2.65 6.23 -12.65
N ARG A 61 -2.14 5.05 -12.25
CA ARG A 61 -0.72 4.71 -12.24
C ARG A 61 -0.29 4.00 -13.52
N GLN A 62 -1.05 3.00 -13.91
CA GLN A 62 -0.82 2.25 -15.15
C GLN A 62 -2.10 1.57 -15.61
N ASP A 63 -2.45 1.75 -16.88
CA ASP A 63 -3.66 1.15 -17.48
C ASP A 63 -3.71 -0.37 -17.28
N GLY A 64 -4.85 -0.86 -16.83
CA GLY A 64 -5.12 -2.26 -16.55
C GLY A 64 -4.50 -2.80 -15.25
N TRP A 65 -3.91 -1.94 -14.42
CA TRP A 65 -3.44 -2.37 -13.10
C TRP A 65 -4.55 -2.31 -12.06
N ARG A 66 -4.55 -3.30 -11.16
CA ARG A 66 -5.47 -3.39 -10.03
C ARG A 66 -4.74 -3.95 -8.82
N GLU A 67 -5.13 -3.52 -7.63
CA GLU A 67 -4.71 -4.13 -6.38
C GLU A 67 -5.85 -5.00 -5.85
N GLN A 68 -5.55 -6.25 -5.49
CA GLN A 68 -6.49 -7.15 -4.83
C GLN A 68 -6.50 -6.82 -3.33
N LEU A 69 -7.65 -6.44 -2.79
CA LEU A 69 -7.82 -6.18 -1.38
C LEU A 69 -8.52 -7.36 -0.71
N TRP A 70 -7.98 -7.79 0.41
CA TRP A 70 -8.62 -8.76 1.30
C TRP A 70 -9.63 -8.05 2.17
N THR A 71 -10.84 -8.63 2.28
CA THR A 71 -11.95 -7.99 2.98
C THR A 71 -12.76 -8.99 3.75
N ARG A 72 -13.48 -8.49 4.76
CA ARG A 72 -14.57 -9.18 5.42
C ARG A 72 -15.89 -8.59 4.95
N GLN A 73 -16.73 -9.41 4.33
CA GLN A 73 -18.06 -9.00 3.93
C GLN A 73 -18.95 -8.80 5.17
N LEU A 74 -19.49 -7.59 5.34
CA LEU A 74 -20.37 -7.24 6.44
C LEU A 74 -21.86 -7.37 6.06
N THR A 75 -22.20 -6.95 4.83
CA THR A 75 -23.52 -7.05 4.23
C THR A 75 -23.39 -7.34 2.74
N GLU A 76 -24.49 -7.41 2.01
CA GLU A 76 -24.51 -7.69 0.56
C GLU A 76 -23.56 -6.78 -0.24
N ASN A 77 -23.45 -5.48 0.14
CA ASN A 77 -22.58 -4.53 -0.56
C ASN A 77 -21.74 -3.65 0.41
N ARG A 78 -21.29 -4.23 1.54
CA ARG A 78 -20.36 -3.56 2.46
C ARG A 78 -19.26 -4.51 2.85
N PHE A 79 -18.01 -4.08 2.65
CA PHE A 79 -16.81 -4.88 2.82
C PHE A 79 -15.83 -4.10 3.69
N GLU A 80 -15.40 -4.67 4.80
CA GLU A 80 -14.36 -4.12 5.66
C GLU A 80 -12.99 -4.57 5.16
N VAL A 81 -12.09 -3.64 4.92
CA VAL A 81 -10.75 -3.91 4.42
C VAL A 81 -9.90 -4.52 5.53
N THR A 82 -9.33 -5.72 5.30
CA THR A 82 -8.55 -6.47 6.28
C THR A 82 -7.10 -6.69 5.86
N CYS A 83 -6.60 -5.95 4.88
CA CYS A 83 -5.20 -5.90 4.48
C CYS A 83 -4.70 -4.45 4.49
N LEU A 84 -3.40 -4.26 4.27
CA LEU A 84 -2.78 -2.94 4.20
C LEU A 84 -2.47 -2.58 2.74
N PRO A 85 -3.30 -1.74 2.07
CA PRO A 85 -3.09 -1.40 0.68
C PRO A 85 -1.70 -0.80 0.42
N PHE A 86 -1.01 -1.31 -0.61
CA PHE A 86 0.31 -0.82 -1.02
C PHE A 86 0.21 0.37 -1.97
N PHE A 87 -0.73 0.32 -2.90
CA PHE A 87 -0.81 1.27 -4.01
C PHE A 87 -2.16 1.99 -4.10
N THR A 88 -3.18 1.51 -3.40
CA THR A 88 -4.50 2.15 -3.34
C THR A 88 -4.49 3.24 -2.30
N TYR A 89 -4.77 4.49 -2.72
CA TYR A 89 -4.88 5.64 -1.84
C TYR A 89 -6.30 5.85 -1.34
N GLY A 90 -6.40 6.50 -0.17
CA GLY A 90 -7.68 6.84 0.44
C GLY A 90 -8.46 5.65 0.97
N ILE A 91 -7.82 4.47 1.10
CA ILE A 91 -8.38 3.29 1.75
C ILE A 91 -7.36 2.78 2.77
N CYS A 92 -7.80 2.66 4.02
CA CYS A 92 -6.99 2.19 5.14
C CYS A 92 -7.53 0.88 5.72
N TYR A 93 -6.78 0.28 6.60
CA TYR A 93 -7.19 -0.89 7.36
C TYR A 93 -8.50 -0.63 8.12
N LEU A 94 -9.43 -1.58 8.09
CA LEU A 94 -10.78 -1.51 8.68
C LEU A 94 -11.71 -0.45 8.09
N ASP A 95 -11.34 0.26 7.03
CA ASP A 95 -12.30 1.07 6.28
C ASP A 95 -13.38 0.18 5.68
N VAL A 96 -14.61 0.68 5.63
CA VAL A 96 -15.72 -0.02 4.98
C VAL A 96 -15.96 0.57 3.59
N VAL A 97 -15.92 -0.29 2.59
CA VAL A 97 -16.13 0.08 1.18
C VAL A 97 -17.35 -0.60 0.59
N THR A 98 -17.86 -0.04 -0.49
CA THR A 98 -18.81 -0.69 -1.40
C THR A 98 -18.12 -1.08 -2.70
N ILE A 99 -18.71 -1.99 -3.45
CA ILE A 99 -18.21 -2.45 -4.74
C ILE A 99 -19.23 -2.24 -5.86
N ASP A 100 -18.74 -2.16 -7.08
CA ASP A 100 -19.54 -2.18 -8.29
C ASP A 100 -19.83 -3.62 -8.79
N SER A 101 -20.53 -3.74 -9.92
CA SER A 101 -20.85 -5.02 -10.55
C SER A 101 -19.64 -5.81 -11.05
N ASN A 102 -18.47 -5.20 -11.12
CA ASN A 102 -17.20 -5.81 -11.52
C ASN A 102 -16.33 -6.19 -10.31
N HIS A 103 -16.88 -6.15 -9.09
CA HIS A 103 -16.16 -6.38 -7.84
C HIS A 103 -15.02 -5.40 -7.61
N GLN A 104 -15.14 -4.17 -8.15
CA GLN A 104 -14.19 -3.10 -7.91
C GLN A 104 -14.72 -2.15 -6.84
N VAL A 105 -13.82 -1.58 -6.07
CA VAL A 105 -14.16 -0.55 -5.08
C VAL A 105 -14.87 0.60 -5.77
N ALA A 106 -16.10 0.89 -5.32
CA ALA A 106 -16.91 2.00 -5.81
C ALA A 106 -16.81 3.24 -4.90
N ALA A 107 -16.82 3.04 -3.58
CA ALA A 107 -16.70 4.13 -2.61
C ALA A 107 -16.26 3.63 -1.24
N VAL A 108 -15.57 4.51 -0.49
CA VAL A 108 -15.38 4.36 0.95
C VAL A 108 -16.62 4.95 1.65
N VAL A 109 -17.37 4.12 2.38
CA VAL A 109 -18.60 4.53 3.04
C VAL A 109 -18.46 4.74 4.55
N GLN A 110 -17.36 4.25 5.12
CA GLN A 110 -17.00 4.50 6.50
C GLN A 110 -15.49 4.44 6.67
N LYS A 111 -14.92 5.50 7.25
CA LYS A 111 -13.51 5.55 7.62
C LYS A 111 -13.31 4.95 9.00
N SER A 112 -12.25 4.15 9.13
CA SER A 112 -11.84 3.56 10.41
C SER A 112 -11.06 4.54 11.30
N GLY A 113 -10.47 5.57 10.70
CA GLY A 113 -9.54 6.49 11.35
C GLY A 113 -8.11 5.97 11.41
N HIS A 114 -7.84 4.79 10.86
CA HIS A 114 -6.49 4.29 10.64
C HIS A 114 -5.78 5.08 9.55
N ARG A 115 -4.45 5.12 9.59
CA ARG A 115 -3.58 5.67 8.56
C ARG A 115 -2.62 4.60 8.11
N ILE A 116 -2.02 4.77 6.95
CA ILE A 116 -1.03 3.82 6.43
C ILE A 116 0.29 4.54 6.21
N LEU A 117 1.37 4.03 6.81
CA LEU A 117 2.73 4.37 6.44
C LEU A 117 3.14 3.44 5.30
N ARG A 118 3.47 4.00 4.14
CA ARG A 118 4.04 3.27 3.01
C ARG A 118 5.51 3.59 2.87
N VAL A 119 6.32 2.57 2.63
CA VAL A 119 7.75 2.73 2.35
C VAL A 119 8.09 1.92 1.10
N ALA A 120 8.80 2.54 0.17
CA ALA A 120 9.38 1.88 -0.99
C ALA A 120 10.91 1.91 -0.86
N LEU A 121 11.54 0.75 -0.70
CA LEU A 121 13.00 0.62 -0.68
C LEU A 121 13.53 0.71 -2.11
N ALA A 122 14.62 1.44 -2.31
CA ALA A 122 15.30 1.50 -3.60
C ALA A 122 15.93 0.13 -3.93
N ALA A 123 15.43 -0.51 -5.00
CA ALA A 123 15.75 -1.90 -5.33
C ALA A 123 17.26 -2.19 -5.50
N GLU A 124 17.99 -1.20 -6.01
CA GLU A 124 19.44 -1.31 -6.29
C GLU A 124 20.31 -0.74 -5.14
N HIS A 125 19.70 -0.30 -4.04
CA HIS A 125 20.47 0.29 -2.94
C HIS A 125 21.18 -0.82 -2.13
N ARG A 126 22.47 -0.63 -1.86
CA ARG A 126 23.33 -1.61 -1.16
C ARG A 126 22.83 -2.00 0.23
N ASP A 127 22.15 -1.08 0.91
CA ASP A 127 21.67 -1.27 2.29
C ASP A 127 20.21 -1.74 2.34
N ARG A 128 19.61 -2.12 1.21
CA ARG A 128 18.19 -2.50 1.12
C ARG A 128 17.80 -3.59 2.12
N ASP A 129 18.57 -4.68 2.17
CA ASP A 129 18.23 -5.83 3.02
C ASP A 129 18.39 -5.45 4.51
N HIS A 130 19.38 -4.63 4.85
CA HIS A 130 19.52 -4.08 6.21
C HIS A 130 18.36 -3.15 6.59
N LEU A 131 17.92 -2.29 5.66
CA LEU A 131 16.75 -1.41 5.88
C LEU A 131 15.46 -2.22 6.04
N HIS A 132 15.29 -3.29 5.26
CA HIS A 132 14.15 -4.19 5.42
C HIS A 132 14.12 -4.79 6.84
N GLU A 133 15.22 -5.37 7.31
CA GLU A 133 15.32 -5.96 8.65
C GLU A 133 15.13 -4.92 9.75
N LEU A 134 15.73 -3.74 9.62
CA LEU A 134 15.59 -2.65 10.58
C LEU A 134 14.14 -2.20 10.71
N LEU A 135 13.46 -1.94 9.58
CA LEU A 135 12.06 -1.49 9.58
C LEU A 135 11.13 -2.57 10.12
N HIS A 136 11.32 -3.81 9.70
CA HIS A 136 10.56 -4.94 10.23
C HIS A 136 10.71 -5.04 11.77
N GLY A 137 11.94 -4.98 12.27
CA GLY A 137 12.21 -5.04 13.71
C GLY A 137 11.56 -3.89 14.49
N LYS A 138 11.62 -2.65 13.96
CA LYS A 138 10.99 -1.47 14.57
C LYS A 138 9.47 -1.57 14.62
N LEU A 139 8.84 -2.08 13.58
CA LEU A 139 7.38 -2.26 13.53
C LEU A 139 6.93 -3.38 14.48
N VAL A 140 7.68 -4.48 14.58
CA VAL A 140 7.43 -5.55 15.56
C VAL A 140 7.59 -5.03 16.99
N GLU A 141 8.64 -4.27 17.28
CA GLU A 141 8.87 -3.64 18.60
C GLU A 141 7.72 -2.69 18.99
N ALA A 142 7.22 -1.93 18.02
CA ALA A 142 6.10 -1.01 18.20
C ALA A 142 4.72 -1.70 18.19
N LEU A 143 4.65 -3.01 17.98
CA LEU A 143 3.43 -3.80 17.82
C LEU A 143 2.51 -3.27 16.71
N LEU A 144 3.08 -2.71 15.65
CA LEU A 144 2.33 -2.20 14.52
C LEU A 144 2.19 -3.27 13.44
N PRO A 145 0.94 -3.61 13.04
CA PRO A 145 0.69 -4.52 11.94
C PRO A 145 1.30 -3.99 10.64
N HIS A 146 1.94 -4.87 9.87
CA HIS A 146 2.56 -4.47 8.62
C HIS A 146 2.66 -5.64 7.64
N GLU A 147 2.72 -5.29 6.37
CA GLU A 147 2.83 -6.22 5.24
C GLU A 147 4.00 -5.82 4.36
N TRP A 148 4.66 -6.81 3.78
CA TRP A 148 5.68 -6.62 2.77
C TRP A 148 5.22 -7.17 1.42
N LEU A 149 5.55 -6.46 0.36
CA LEU A 149 5.38 -6.91 -1.01
C LEU A 149 6.74 -6.98 -1.69
N GLN A 150 7.13 -8.18 -2.14
CA GLN A 150 8.40 -8.47 -2.83
C GLN A 150 9.64 -8.00 -2.05
N GLY A 151 9.55 -7.90 -0.72
CA GLY A 151 10.65 -7.42 0.13
C GLY A 151 11.10 -5.98 -0.14
N THR A 152 10.34 -5.22 -0.92
CA THR A 152 10.69 -3.87 -1.37
C THR A 152 9.66 -2.83 -0.93
N TYR A 153 8.39 -3.19 -0.96
CA TYR A 153 7.30 -2.30 -0.55
C TYR A 153 6.80 -2.73 0.82
N LEU A 154 6.75 -1.77 1.75
CA LEU A 154 6.18 -1.92 3.08
C LEU A 154 4.88 -1.12 3.15
N SER A 155 3.86 -1.71 3.75
CA SER A 155 2.66 -1.02 4.20
C SER A 155 2.48 -1.33 5.68
N ALA A 156 2.40 -0.31 6.54
CA ALA A 156 2.26 -0.46 7.99
C ALA A 156 1.04 0.30 8.50
N ASP A 157 0.29 -0.32 9.38
CA ASP A 157 -0.87 0.28 10.02
C ASP A 157 -0.46 1.28 11.10
N LEU A 158 -1.11 2.42 11.08
CA LEU A 158 -1.03 3.42 12.13
C LEU A 158 -2.44 3.62 12.72
N PRO A 159 -2.80 2.87 13.78
CA PRO A 159 -4.09 3.01 14.45
C PRO A 159 -4.38 4.44 14.90
N PRO A 160 -5.65 4.81 15.12
CA PRO A 160 -6.03 6.13 15.62
C PRO A 160 -5.26 6.48 16.91
N GLY A 161 -4.67 7.67 16.94
CA GLY A 161 -3.86 8.14 18.07
C GLY A 161 -2.40 7.70 18.08
N THR A 162 -1.95 6.86 17.12
CA THR A 162 -0.55 6.49 16.99
C THR A 162 0.28 7.71 16.57
N ASP A 163 1.32 8.02 17.36
CA ASP A 163 2.36 8.99 16.97
C ASP A 163 3.46 8.26 16.18
N PRO A 164 3.66 8.56 14.89
CA PRO A 164 4.67 7.91 14.09
C PRO A 164 6.07 8.49 14.26
N ALA A 165 6.29 9.49 15.11
CA ALA A 165 7.55 10.26 15.18
C ALA A 165 8.79 9.37 15.27
N ALA A 166 8.78 8.37 16.16
CA ALA A 166 9.92 7.45 16.31
C ALA A 166 10.22 6.60 15.07
N LEU A 167 9.18 6.26 14.27
CA LEU A 167 9.37 5.57 13.00
C LEU A 167 9.92 6.52 11.94
N LEU A 168 9.41 7.76 11.89
CA LEU A 168 9.85 8.76 10.92
C LEU A 168 11.31 9.15 11.10
N GLU A 169 11.79 9.25 12.35
CA GLU A 169 13.21 9.48 12.65
C GLU A 169 14.11 8.41 12.00
N VAL A 170 13.68 7.15 11.98
CA VAL A 170 14.44 6.06 11.35
C VAL A 170 14.44 6.16 9.83
N LEU A 171 13.39 6.77 9.23
CA LEU A 171 13.24 6.88 7.78
C LEU A 171 13.96 8.10 7.18
N GLU A 172 14.19 9.16 7.96
CA GLU A 172 14.71 10.43 7.44
C GLU A 172 16.08 10.31 6.77
N ALA A 173 17.07 9.76 7.47
CA ALA A 173 18.43 9.66 6.93
C ALA A 173 18.51 8.74 5.69
N PRO A 174 17.91 7.54 5.68
CA PRO A 174 17.83 6.72 4.48
C PRO A 174 17.09 7.38 3.31
N ALA A 175 16.02 8.14 3.59
CA ALA A 175 15.29 8.86 2.55
C ALA A 175 16.15 9.97 1.93
N GLN A 176 16.88 10.76 2.74
CA GLN A 176 17.81 11.77 2.26
C GLN A 176 18.95 11.17 1.44
N ALA A 177 19.36 9.95 1.76
CA ALA A 177 20.36 9.20 1.01
C ALA A 177 19.81 8.55 -0.28
N GLY A 178 18.51 8.66 -0.56
CA GLY A 178 17.85 8.04 -1.70
C GLY A 178 17.71 6.51 -1.59
N ALA A 179 17.85 5.96 -0.38
CA ALA A 179 17.72 4.52 -0.13
C ALA A 179 16.27 4.05 -0.04
N LEU A 180 15.35 4.95 0.25
CA LEU A 180 13.91 4.70 0.32
C LEU A 180 13.11 5.98 0.03
N HIS A 181 11.83 5.77 -0.23
CA HIS A 181 10.80 6.81 -0.19
C HIS A 181 9.69 6.38 0.76
N TRP A 182 9.09 7.32 1.46
CA TRP A 182 7.96 7.03 2.36
C TRP A 182 6.89 8.10 2.31
N GLU A 183 5.67 7.71 2.70
CA GLU A 183 4.50 8.58 2.79
C GLU A 183 3.53 8.06 3.85
N ILE A 184 2.66 8.93 4.36
CA ILE A 184 1.51 8.55 5.20
C ILE A 184 0.23 8.97 4.49
N ASP A 185 -0.69 8.01 4.34
CA ASP A 185 -2.03 8.18 3.78
C ASP A 185 -3.11 7.99 4.88
N ALA A 186 -4.27 8.67 4.74
CA ALA A 186 -5.38 8.67 5.70
C ALA A 186 -6.75 8.59 5.03
#